data_6ffae84d10aad38afb1a85166e80259c
#
_entry.id   6ffae84d10aad38afb1a85166e80259c
#
_cell.length_a   1.000
_cell.length_b   1.000
_cell.length_c   1.000
_cell.angle_alpha   90.00
_cell.angle_beta   90.00
_cell.angle_gamma   90.00
#
_symmetry.space_group_name_H-M   'P 1'
#
loop_
_entity.id
_entity.type
_entity.pdbx_description
1 polymer ?
#
loop_
_entity_poly.entity_id
_entity_poly.type
_entity_poly.pdbx_seq_one_letter_code
_entity_poly.pdbx_strand_id
1 'polypeptide(L)'
;NQDVTPQLYSLALDNGVVGQLVYMQPGGLSALPYGTLYGRPVLEVEYAQTLGTAGDIMLVSLNEYQAIDKGGIQSASSIHVNFTTGEQVFRFTYRFDGEPKWASALTPKNGTATVSPYVTLATRS
;
A
#
# COMPACT_ATOMS: atom_id res chain seq x y z
N ASN A 1 4.01 5.55 -4.29
CA ASN A 1 4.01 6.39 -5.48
C ASN A 1 5.20 6.02 -6.35
N GLN A 2 5.05 6.08 -7.69
CA GLN A 2 6.09 5.74 -8.65
C GLN A 2 7.30 6.69 -8.57
N ASP A 3 7.13 7.91 -8.10
CA ASP A 3 8.20 8.90 -7.92
C ASP A 3 9.34 8.43 -7.00
N VAL A 4 9.07 7.43 -6.17
CA VAL A 4 10.06 6.86 -5.24
C VAL A 4 11.00 5.86 -5.93
N THR A 5 10.58 5.27 -7.03
CA THR A 5 11.29 4.18 -7.71
C THR A 5 12.72 4.55 -8.12
N PRO A 6 13.01 5.75 -8.68
CA PRO A 6 14.39 6.14 -9.00
C PRO A 6 15.33 6.17 -7.78
N GLN A 7 14.82 6.55 -6.60
CA GLN A 7 15.60 6.51 -5.36
C GLN A 7 15.90 5.08 -4.91
N LEU A 8 14.97 4.16 -5.09
CA LEU A 8 15.18 2.74 -4.76
C LEU A 8 16.31 2.14 -5.61
N TYR A 9 16.43 2.52 -6.88
CA TYR A 9 17.53 2.07 -7.75
C TYR A 9 18.89 2.59 -7.32
N SER A 10 18.96 3.75 -6.68
CA SER A 10 20.20 4.33 -6.18
C SER A 10 20.58 3.86 -4.77
N LEU A 11 19.70 3.10 -4.09
CA LEU A 11 19.94 2.58 -2.75
C LEU A 11 21.03 1.50 -2.77
N ALA A 12 22.18 1.82 -2.24
CA ALA A 12 23.30 0.89 -2.05
C ALA A 12 23.79 0.97 -0.59
N LEU A 13 24.21 -0.16 -0.05
CA LEU A 13 24.90 -0.20 1.24
C LEU A 13 26.35 0.23 1.02
N ASP A 14 26.76 1.30 1.67
CA ASP A 14 28.16 1.74 1.71
C ASP A 14 28.93 0.96 2.79
N ASN A 15 29.49 -0.17 2.38
CA ASN A 15 30.35 -1.00 3.25
C ASN A 15 31.85 -0.79 2.97
N GLY A 16 32.22 0.30 2.27
CA GLY A 16 33.59 0.49 1.82
C GLY A 16 34.01 -0.47 0.69
N VAL A 17 33.12 -1.32 0.20
CA VAL A 17 33.24 -2.15 -1.01
C VAL A 17 32.13 -1.71 -1.97
N VAL A 18 32.40 -1.71 -3.26
CA VAL A 18 31.49 -1.27 -4.33
C VAL A 18 30.05 -1.64 -4.02
N GLY A 19 29.18 -0.64 -3.90
CA GLY A 19 27.86 -0.65 -3.30
C GLY A 19 27.01 -1.89 -3.60
N GLN A 20 26.65 -2.60 -2.55
CA GLN A 20 25.72 -3.71 -2.64
C GLN A 20 24.29 -3.14 -2.77
N LEU A 21 23.63 -3.42 -3.89
CA LEU A 21 22.25 -2.99 -4.12
C LEU A 21 21.31 -3.59 -3.07
N VAL A 22 20.55 -2.74 -2.42
CA VAL A 22 19.55 -3.13 -1.42
C VAL A 22 18.22 -3.46 -2.08
N TYR A 23 17.92 -2.77 -3.19
CA TYR A 23 16.72 -2.99 -4.00
C TYR A 23 17.04 -3.85 -5.22
N MET A 24 16.28 -4.92 -5.43
CA MET A 24 16.37 -5.79 -6.61
C MET A 24 15.20 -5.49 -7.54
N GLN A 25 15.53 -5.24 -8.80
CA GLN A 25 14.56 -4.92 -9.85
C GLN A 25 13.65 -6.11 -10.19
N PRO A 26 12.42 -5.87 -10.67
CA PRO A 26 11.57 -6.91 -11.24
C PRO A 26 12.29 -7.60 -12.42
N GLY A 27 12.17 -8.93 -12.51
CA GLY A 27 12.76 -9.69 -13.62
C GLY A 27 14.28 -9.83 -13.59
N GLY A 28 14.97 -9.33 -12.54
CA GLY A 28 16.40 -9.54 -12.34
C GLY A 28 16.76 -10.98 -11.95
N LEU A 29 17.86 -11.17 -11.23
CA LEU A 29 18.30 -12.50 -10.77
C LEU A 29 17.26 -13.30 -9.96
N SER A 30 16.27 -12.62 -9.38
CA SER A 30 15.20 -13.26 -8.60
C SER A 30 14.06 -13.83 -9.47
N ALA A 31 13.99 -13.48 -10.75
CA ALA A 31 12.90 -13.83 -11.69
C ALA A 31 11.48 -13.53 -11.16
N LEU A 32 11.35 -12.64 -10.18
CA LEU A 32 10.06 -12.25 -9.60
C LEU A 32 9.42 -11.14 -10.44
N PRO A 33 8.08 -11.10 -10.54
CA PRO A 33 7.36 -10.06 -11.32
C PRO A 33 7.37 -8.69 -10.65
N TYR A 34 7.86 -8.58 -9.42
CA TYR A 34 7.93 -7.35 -8.63
C TYR A 34 9.35 -7.15 -8.06
N GLY A 35 9.70 -5.89 -7.81
CA GLY A 35 10.96 -5.57 -7.13
C GLY A 35 10.94 -6.03 -5.67
N THR A 36 12.11 -6.25 -5.09
CA THR A 36 12.24 -6.63 -3.68
C THR A 36 13.17 -5.69 -2.94
N LEU A 37 12.78 -5.32 -1.72
CA LEU A 37 13.59 -4.55 -0.78
C LEU A 37 13.81 -5.41 0.47
N TYR A 38 15.06 -5.72 0.81
CA TYR A 38 15.41 -6.66 1.89
C TYR A 38 14.62 -7.98 1.81
N GLY A 39 14.43 -8.52 0.60
CA GLY A 39 13.68 -9.76 0.37
C GLY A 39 12.16 -9.63 0.53
N ARG A 40 11.63 -8.42 0.75
CA ARG A 40 10.19 -8.15 0.80
C ARG A 40 9.72 -7.58 -0.53
N PRO A 41 8.53 -7.98 -1.03
CA PRO A 41 7.99 -7.45 -2.27
C PRO A 41 7.67 -5.96 -2.14
N VAL A 42 8.04 -5.20 -3.18
CA VAL A 42 7.69 -3.78 -3.30
C VAL A 42 6.54 -3.66 -4.28
N LEU A 43 5.43 -3.12 -3.81
CA LEU A 43 4.25 -2.81 -4.63
C LEU A 43 4.15 -1.30 -4.82
N GLU A 44 4.16 -0.88 -6.06
CA GLU A 44 4.01 0.53 -6.42
C GLU A 44 2.53 0.89 -6.45
N VAL A 45 2.13 1.86 -5.65
CA VAL A 45 0.74 2.34 -5.55
C VAL A 45 0.72 3.85 -5.70
N GLU A 46 -0.05 4.33 -6.65
CA GLU A 46 -0.16 5.77 -6.95
C GLU A 46 -0.81 6.57 -5.82
N TYR A 47 -1.63 5.92 -5.00
CA TYR A 47 -2.27 6.54 -3.83
C TYR A 47 -1.31 6.84 -2.66
N ALA A 48 -0.07 6.33 -2.71
CA ALA A 48 0.95 6.68 -1.72
C ALA A 48 1.41 8.14 -1.92
N GLN A 49 1.90 8.75 -0.83
CA GLN A 49 2.36 10.13 -0.86
C GLN A 49 3.56 10.35 -1.79
N THR A 50 3.77 11.59 -2.17
CA THR A 50 4.92 11.99 -2.99
C THR A 50 6.22 11.83 -2.23
N LEU A 51 7.31 11.68 -2.98
CA LEU A 51 8.66 11.50 -2.46
C LEU A 51 9.02 12.52 -1.39
N GLY A 52 9.60 12.05 -0.28
CA GLY A 52 10.03 12.87 0.85
C GLY A 52 8.94 13.16 1.88
N THR A 53 7.68 12.89 1.59
CA THR A 53 6.56 13.08 2.52
C THR A 53 6.33 11.79 3.35
N ALA A 54 5.86 11.93 4.58
CA ALA A 54 5.52 10.77 5.40
C ALA A 54 4.46 9.90 4.70
N GLY A 55 4.74 8.61 4.53
CA GLY A 55 3.84 7.67 3.83
C GLY A 55 4.17 7.45 2.36
N ASP A 56 5.30 7.98 1.87
CA ASP A 56 5.80 7.68 0.52
C ASP A 56 6.31 6.23 0.38
N ILE A 57 6.96 5.72 1.42
CA ILE A 57 7.35 4.31 1.57
C ILE A 57 6.76 3.79 2.87
N MET A 58 6.06 2.67 2.78
CA MET A 58 5.41 2.02 3.92
C MET A 58 5.75 0.53 3.94
N LEU A 59 6.09 0.03 5.11
CA LEU A 59 6.15 -1.41 5.38
C LEU A 59 4.85 -1.82 6.05
N VAL A 60 4.09 -2.70 5.40
CA VAL A 60 2.74 -3.06 5.84
C VAL A 60 2.57 -4.56 5.92
N SER A 61 2.02 -5.06 7.03
CA SER A 61 1.54 -6.42 7.16
C SER A 61 0.03 -6.47 6.92
N LEU A 62 -0.38 -6.90 5.72
CA LEU A 62 -1.80 -6.95 5.35
C LEU A 62 -2.60 -7.98 6.16
N ASN A 63 -1.96 -8.98 6.77
CA ASN A 63 -2.61 -9.94 7.64
C ASN A 63 -3.20 -9.31 8.91
N GLU A 64 -2.69 -8.15 9.30
CA GLU A 64 -3.14 -7.39 10.46
C GLU A 64 -4.17 -6.31 10.10
N TYR A 65 -4.66 -6.31 8.86
CA TYR A 65 -5.75 -5.47 8.40
C TYR A 65 -7.02 -6.30 8.27
N GLN A 66 -8.09 -5.84 8.87
CA GLN A 66 -9.39 -6.48 8.79
C GLN A 66 -10.27 -5.68 7.83
N ALA A 67 -10.75 -6.35 6.81
CA ALA A 67 -11.70 -5.80 5.85
C ALA A 67 -13.04 -6.50 6.02
N ILE A 68 -14.13 -5.76 5.86
CA ILE A 68 -15.49 -6.28 5.92
C ILE A 68 -16.31 -5.71 4.76
N ASP A 69 -17.10 -6.54 4.15
CA ASP A 69 -18.12 -6.13 3.18
C ASP A 69 -19.53 -6.40 3.71
N LYS A 70 -20.48 -5.59 3.32
CA LYS A 70 -21.87 -5.75 3.73
C LYS A 70 -22.76 -6.10 2.53
N GLY A 71 -23.02 -7.41 2.35
CA GLY A 71 -24.02 -7.92 1.43
C GLY A 71 -23.64 -7.90 -0.04
N GLY A 72 -22.34 -7.71 -0.38
CA GLY A 72 -21.87 -7.69 -1.76
C GLY A 72 -22.45 -6.53 -2.59
N ILE A 73 -22.37 -6.64 -3.91
CA ILE A 73 -22.88 -5.63 -4.85
C ILE A 73 -24.41 -5.78 -4.97
N GLN A 74 -25.14 -4.76 -4.58
CA GLN A 74 -26.60 -4.68 -4.76
C GLN A 74 -26.90 -3.84 -5.99
N SER A 75 -27.73 -4.38 -6.90
CA SER A 75 -28.20 -3.67 -8.08
C SER A 75 -29.68 -3.35 -7.98
N ALA A 76 -30.07 -2.18 -8.46
CA ALA A 76 -31.46 -1.77 -8.61
C ALA A 76 -31.61 -1.00 -9.93
N SER A 77 -32.75 -1.14 -10.58
CA SER A 77 -33.07 -0.40 -11.79
C SER A 77 -34.40 0.34 -11.62
N SER A 78 -34.50 1.49 -12.27
CA SER A 78 -35.72 2.30 -12.28
C SER A 78 -35.91 3.00 -13.62
N ILE A 79 -37.11 2.95 -14.14
CA ILE A 79 -37.55 3.71 -15.31
C ILE A 79 -38.20 5.04 -14.92
N HIS A 80 -38.49 5.24 -13.64
CA HIS A 80 -39.26 6.42 -13.18
C HIS A 80 -38.40 7.67 -13.01
N VAL A 81 -37.07 7.52 -12.88
CA VAL A 81 -36.16 8.65 -12.64
C VAL A 81 -36.09 9.57 -13.87
N ASN A 82 -36.08 8.99 -15.07
CA ASN A 82 -35.97 9.69 -16.36
C ASN A 82 -37.17 9.28 -17.27
N PHE A 83 -38.37 9.28 -16.73
CA PHE A 83 -39.56 8.83 -17.45
C PHE A 83 -39.82 9.61 -18.75
N THR A 84 -39.55 10.92 -18.75
CA THR A 84 -39.77 11.80 -19.89
C THR A 84 -38.80 11.57 -21.05
N THR A 85 -37.64 11.02 -20.78
CA THR A 85 -36.60 10.71 -21.81
C THR A 85 -36.59 9.24 -22.22
N GLY A 86 -37.36 8.38 -21.52
CA GLY A 86 -37.44 6.94 -21.78
C GLY A 86 -36.18 6.17 -21.38
N GLU A 87 -35.33 6.75 -20.55
CA GLU A 87 -34.07 6.13 -20.10
C GLU A 87 -34.27 5.27 -18.85
N GLN A 88 -33.60 4.10 -18.84
CA GLN A 88 -33.53 3.25 -17.66
C GLN A 88 -32.26 3.56 -16.87
N VAL A 89 -32.42 3.84 -15.58
CA VAL A 89 -31.32 4.15 -14.66
C VAL A 89 -31.00 2.91 -13.83
N PHE A 90 -29.72 2.54 -13.78
CA PHE A 90 -29.20 1.45 -12.97
C PHE A 90 -28.40 2.04 -11.82
N ARG A 91 -28.61 1.50 -10.61
CA ARG A 91 -27.85 1.85 -9.42
C ARG A 91 -27.14 0.62 -8.89
N PHE A 92 -25.82 0.71 -8.72
CA PHE A 92 -25.01 -0.30 -8.05
C PHE A 92 -24.54 0.28 -6.71
N THR A 93 -24.75 -0.47 -5.64
CA THR A 93 -24.33 -0.07 -4.30
C THR A 93 -23.43 -1.17 -3.73
N TYR A 94 -22.23 -0.80 -3.30
CA TYR A 94 -21.32 -1.66 -2.59
C TYR A 94 -20.87 -0.98 -1.30
N ARG A 95 -20.90 -1.70 -0.19
CA ARG A 95 -20.48 -1.19 1.12
C ARG A 95 -19.31 -2.01 1.59
N PHE A 96 -18.19 -1.33 1.73
CA PHE A 96 -16.93 -1.90 2.16
C PHE A 96 -16.33 -0.98 3.21
N ASP A 97 -15.72 -1.57 4.24
CA ASP A 97 -14.98 -0.86 5.27
C ASP A 97 -13.80 -1.72 5.71
N GLY A 98 -12.83 -1.10 6.33
CA GLY A 98 -11.67 -1.82 6.83
C GLY A 98 -10.85 -0.98 7.80
N GLU A 99 -10.30 -1.66 8.79
CA GLU A 99 -9.45 -1.01 9.78
C GLU A 99 -8.30 -1.93 10.23
N PRO A 100 -7.21 -1.35 10.75
CA PRO A 100 -6.16 -2.10 11.40
C PRO A 100 -6.69 -2.84 12.63
N LYS A 101 -6.28 -4.10 12.83
CA LYS A 101 -6.59 -4.85 14.06
C LYS A 101 -5.95 -4.22 15.31
N TRP A 102 -4.87 -3.48 15.13
CA TRP A 102 -4.11 -2.87 16.21
C TRP A 102 -4.42 -1.38 16.27
N ALA A 103 -5.00 -0.94 17.36
CA ALA A 103 -5.35 0.46 17.59
C ALA A 103 -4.12 1.35 17.86
N SER A 104 -3.02 0.77 18.33
CA SER A 104 -1.78 1.50 18.64
C SER A 104 -0.56 0.60 18.51
N ALA A 105 0.63 1.21 18.38
CA ALA A 105 1.89 0.50 18.43
C ALA A 105 2.11 -0.16 19.81
N LEU A 106 2.70 -1.34 19.82
CA LEU A 106 3.02 -2.08 21.06
C LEU A 106 4.40 -1.68 21.58
N THR A 107 4.51 -1.55 22.89
CA THR A 107 5.79 -1.40 23.56
C THR A 107 6.27 -2.78 24.01
N PRO A 108 7.39 -3.28 23.48
CA PRO A 108 7.92 -4.58 23.90
C PRO A 108 8.41 -4.54 25.36
N LYS A 109 8.40 -5.70 26.02
CA LYS A 109 8.88 -5.83 27.40
C LYS A 109 10.36 -5.45 27.54
N ASN A 110 11.17 -5.78 26.53
CA ASN A 110 12.60 -5.50 26.48
C ASN A 110 12.88 -4.54 25.33
N GLY A 111 13.31 -3.35 25.66
CA GLY A 111 13.62 -2.28 24.69
C GLY A 111 12.67 -1.10 24.80
N THR A 112 13.04 -0.01 24.15
CA THR A 112 12.29 1.26 24.15
C THR A 112 11.60 1.55 22.80
N ALA A 113 11.98 0.83 21.75
CA ALA A 113 11.40 1.00 20.43
C ALA A 113 10.04 0.31 20.35
N THR A 114 9.03 1.03 19.90
CA THR A 114 7.69 0.49 19.66
C THR A 114 7.68 -0.36 18.38
N VAL A 115 6.82 -1.37 18.35
CA VAL A 115 6.61 -2.25 17.18
C VAL A 115 5.18 -2.10 16.66
N SER A 116 5.05 -2.07 15.34
CA SER A 116 3.76 -1.94 14.66
C SER A 116 3.76 -2.77 13.38
N PRO A 117 2.61 -3.34 12.97
CA PRO A 117 2.46 -3.96 11.66
C PRO A 117 2.45 -2.94 10.51
N TYR A 118 2.42 -1.65 10.82
CA TYR A 118 2.42 -0.55 9.86
C TYR A 118 3.51 0.44 10.24
N VAL A 119 4.50 0.60 9.37
CA VAL A 119 5.61 1.53 9.59
C VAL A 119 5.78 2.39 8.33
N THR A 120 5.84 3.70 8.52
CA THR A 120 6.10 4.67 7.45
C THR A 120 7.44 5.34 7.66
N LEU A 121 8.08 5.75 6.57
CA LEU A 121 9.23 6.65 6.69
C LEU A 121 8.75 8.04 7.12
N ALA A 122 9.54 8.68 7.98
CA ALA A 122 9.31 10.08 8.36
C ALA A 122 9.57 11.00 7.16
N THR A 123 9.02 12.21 7.24
CA THR A 123 9.31 13.27 6.27
C THR A 123 10.82 13.52 6.22
N ARG A 124 11.36 13.61 5.01
CA ARG A 124 12.78 13.88 4.74
C ARG A 124 12.90 14.88 3.59
N SER A 125 13.83 15.80 3.72
CA SER A 125 14.21 16.77 2.69
C SER A 125 15.41 16.28 1.88
#